data_1f7608af5bc36e3fc5969622057dcd32
#
_entry.id   1f7608af5bc36e3fc5969622057dcd32
#
_cell.length_a   1.000
_cell.length_b   1.000
_cell.length_c   1.000
_cell.angle_alpha   90.00
_cell.angle_beta   90.00
_cell.angle_gamma   90.00
#
_symmetry.space_group_name_H-M   'P 1'
#
loop_
_entity.id
_entity.type
_entity.pdbx_description
1 polymer ?
#
loop_
_entity_poly.entity_id
_entity_poly.type
_entity_poly.pdbx_seq_one_letter_code
_entity_poly.pdbx_strand_id
1 'polypeptide(L)'
;MAIRLDIKSQLPQATKWTNQHTKQLPFSIAQAINASVQGSKFRAGSKQKSALNRLAGSSRRYLDRPKKQTQKGFRATVARKATLTSIIMTKDRPYNMGRYIDQNIFGGDRKQKYDALFVKHSTATNIPGNSVLVPTQAVKRDRYGNITKSTINKIITAVGTGNRSGNNIFIGKPRGGNRPAGVYRRERNFKLRALFIAQSNATYPAIFPAKKEAEDAIQKTFGMYLRRQLHVNVANNLKRRA
;
A
#
# COMPACT_ATOMS: atom_id res chain seq x y z
N MET A 1 -66.89 -20.47 6.24
CA MET A 1 -66.34 -20.48 4.85
C MET A 1 -64.85 -20.68 4.95
N ALA A 2 -64.30 -21.84 4.62
CA ALA A 2 -62.88 -22.15 4.72
C ALA A 2 -62.24 -22.01 3.34
N ILE A 3 -61.33 -21.08 3.16
CA ILE A 3 -60.56 -20.94 1.92
C ILE A 3 -59.47 -21.99 1.96
N ARG A 4 -59.59 -23.05 1.16
CA ARG A 4 -58.59 -24.08 0.98
C ARG A 4 -57.62 -23.60 -0.10
N LEU A 5 -56.43 -23.14 0.27
CA LEU A 5 -55.35 -22.82 -0.63
C LEU A 5 -54.66 -24.13 -1.04
N ASP A 6 -54.82 -24.51 -2.29
CA ASP A 6 -54.10 -25.65 -2.84
C ASP A 6 -52.67 -25.24 -3.27
N ILE A 7 -51.73 -25.38 -2.34
CA ILE A 7 -50.31 -25.00 -2.53
C ILE A 7 -49.55 -26.06 -3.32
N LYS A 8 -50.09 -27.23 -3.55
CA LYS A 8 -49.39 -28.40 -4.16
C LYS A 8 -48.94 -28.13 -5.59
N SER A 9 -49.63 -27.32 -6.36
CA SER A 9 -49.27 -27.04 -7.77
C SER A 9 -48.05 -26.11 -7.93
N GLN A 10 -47.73 -25.32 -6.93
CA GLN A 10 -46.64 -24.33 -6.97
C GLN A 10 -45.34 -24.86 -6.33
N LEU A 11 -45.40 -25.91 -5.52
CA LEU A 11 -44.23 -26.51 -4.85
C LEU A 11 -43.11 -26.95 -5.78
N PRO A 12 -43.36 -27.66 -6.92
CA PRO A 12 -42.29 -28.07 -7.84
C PRO A 12 -41.58 -26.87 -8.48
N GLN A 13 -42.35 -25.80 -8.79
CA GLN A 13 -41.78 -24.57 -9.36
C GLN A 13 -40.93 -23.83 -8.34
N ALA A 14 -41.40 -23.71 -7.10
CA ALA A 14 -40.69 -23.09 -6.00
C ALA A 14 -39.39 -23.86 -5.68
N THR A 15 -39.45 -25.18 -5.63
CA THR A 15 -38.25 -26.03 -5.41
C THR A 15 -37.26 -25.93 -6.57
N LYS A 16 -37.72 -25.91 -7.81
CA LYS A 16 -36.87 -25.70 -8.99
C LYS A 16 -36.25 -24.33 -9.00
N TRP A 17 -37.00 -23.30 -8.60
CA TRP A 17 -36.53 -21.92 -8.45
C TRP A 17 -35.45 -21.83 -7.36
N THR A 18 -35.71 -22.39 -6.17
CA THR A 18 -34.75 -22.42 -5.05
C THR A 18 -33.45 -23.12 -5.42
N ASN A 19 -33.54 -24.32 -6.02
CA ASN A 19 -32.35 -25.10 -6.45
C ASN A 19 -31.48 -24.34 -7.46
N GLN A 20 -32.10 -23.59 -8.36
CA GLN A 20 -31.38 -22.79 -9.35
C GLN A 20 -30.71 -21.58 -8.72
N HIS A 21 -31.36 -20.92 -7.76
CA HIS A 21 -30.77 -19.80 -7.04
C HIS A 21 -29.64 -20.26 -6.12
N THR A 22 -29.79 -21.40 -5.49
CA THR A 22 -28.71 -22.01 -4.68
C THR A 22 -27.44 -22.26 -5.51
N LYS A 23 -27.57 -22.73 -6.75
CA LYS A 23 -26.43 -22.90 -7.68
C LYS A 23 -25.78 -21.56 -8.11
N GLN A 24 -26.56 -20.49 -8.17
CA GLN A 24 -26.07 -19.14 -8.56
C GLN A 24 -25.53 -18.33 -7.38
N LEU A 25 -25.90 -18.69 -6.15
CA LEU A 25 -25.53 -17.96 -4.96
C LEU A 25 -24.03 -17.78 -4.78
N PRO A 26 -23.16 -18.83 -4.92
CA PRO A 26 -21.73 -18.68 -4.80
C PRO A 26 -21.14 -17.71 -5.84
N PHE A 27 -21.69 -17.71 -7.06
CA PHE A 27 -21.27 -16.77 -8.10
C PHE A 27 -21.61 -15.32 -7.74
N SER A 28 -22.84 -15.11 -7.25
CA SER A 28 -23.30 -13.78 -6.80
C SER A 28 -22.48 -13.26 -5.61
N ILE A 29 -22.14 -14.13 -4.67
CA ILE A 29 -21.26 -13.80 -3.53
C ILE A 29 -19.86 -13.41 -4.03
N ALA A 30 -19.26 -14.22 -4.91
CA ALA A 30 -17.93 -13.91 -5.47
C ALA A 30 -17.93 -12.56 -6.19
N GLN A 31 -18.95 -12.27 -6.97
CA GLN A 31 -19.12 -10.96 -7.64
C GLN A 31 -19.26 -9.82 -6.64
N ALA A 32 -20.05 -10.01 -5.56
CA ALA A 32 -20.24 -9.01 -4.51
C ALA A 32 -18.94 -8.74 -3.75
N ILE A 33 -18.16 -9.77 -3.40
CA ILE A 33 -16.83 -9.65 -2.80
C ILE A 33 -15.92 -8.81 -3.71
N ASN A 34 -15.84 -9.17 -4.99
CA ASN A 34 -15.01 -8.47 -5.95
C ASN A 34 -15.41 -7.01 -6.12
N ALA A 35 -16.70 -6.72 -6.16
CA ALA A 35 -17.21 -5.34 -6.25
C ALA A 35 -16.88 -4.54 -4.97
N SER A 36 -17.04 -5.13 -3.80
CA SER A 36 -16.74 -4.47 -2.51
C SER A 36 -15.24 -4.20 -2.33
N VAL A 37 -14.39 -5.12 -2.79
CA VAL A 37 -12.94 -5.00 -2.63
C VAL A 37 -12.30 -4.17 -3.74
N GLN A 38 -12.58 -4.48 -5.01
CA GLN A 38 -11.87 -3.90 -6.16
C GLN A 38 -12.61 -2.74 -6.83
N GLY A 39 -13.93 -2.69 -6.73
CA GLY A 39 -14.74 -1.60 -7.31
C GLY A 39 -14.92 -1.70 -8.82
N SER A 40 -14.51 -0.68 -9.57
CA SER A 40 -14.86 -0.41 -10.95
C SER A 40 -14.61 -1.51 -11.99
N LYS A 41 -13.78 -2.49 -11.71
CA LYS A 41 -13.56 -3.62 -12.65
C LYS A 41 -14.80 -4.51 -12.82
N PHE A 42 -15.77 -4.44 -11.93
CA PHE A 42 -16.95 -5.30 -11.90
C PHE A 42 -18.26 -4.53 -12.14
N ARG A 43 -18.29 -3.64 -13.14
CA ARG A 43 -19.48 -2.90 -13.62
C ARG A 43 -20.32 -2.21 -12.55
N ALA A 44 -19.78 -1.91 -11.43
CA ALA A 44 -20.48 -1.15 -10.44
C ALA A 44 -20.04 0.32 -10.63
N GLY A 45 -20.95 1.25 -10.93
CA GLY A 45 -20.76 2.64 -11.37
C GLY A 45 -19.56 3.43 -10.82
N SER A 46 -19.14 4.47 -11.51
CA SER A 46 -17.87 5.19 -11.42
C SER A 46 -17.52 5.89 -10.09
N LYS A 47 -18.41 5.91 -9.11
CA LYS A 47 -18.15 6.55 -7.79
C LYS A 47 -18.11 5.55 -6.64
N GLN A 48 -17.53 4.37 -6.86
CA GLN A 48 -17.68 3.28 -5.93
C GLN A 48 -16.75 3.34 -4.73
N LYS A 49 -17.40 3.14 -3.61
CA LYS A 49 -16.82 3.00 -2.28
C LYS A 49 -16.27 1.57 -2.08
N SER A 50 -15.27 1.16 -2.86
CA SER A 50 -14.58 -0.12 -2.66
C SER A 50 -13.46 0.01 -1.63
N ALA A 51 -13.04 -1.13 -1.06
CA ALA A 51 -11.94 -1.15 -0.10
C ALA A 51 -10.65 -0.57 -0.70
N LEU A 52 -10.28 -0.91 -1.95
CA LEU A 52 -9.10 -0.35 -2.60
C LEU A 52 -9.20 1.16 -2.82
N ASN A 53 -10.37 1.67 -3.19
CA ASN A 53 -10.59 3.11 -3.35
C ASN A 53 -10.55 3.83 -2.00
N ARG A 54 -11.09 3.20 -0.96
CA ARG A 54 -11.03 3.72 0.41
C ARG A 54 -9.58 3.80 0.89
N LEU A 55 -8.79 2.75 0.72
CA LEU A 55 -7.37 2.73 1.06
C LEU A 55 -6.58 3.80 0.29
N ALA A 56 -6.86 3.99 -1.00
CA ALA A 56 -6.24 5.05 -1.79
C ALA A 56 -6.60 6.46 -1.28
N GLY A 57 -7.83 6.67 -0.84
CA GLY A 57 -8.27 7.93 -0.22
C GLY A 57 -7.67 8.14 1.18
N SER A 58 -7.69 7.11 2.01
CA SER A 58 -7.18 7.15 3.37
C SER A 58 -5.67 7.32 3.42
N SER A 59 -4.92 6.80 2.43
CA SER A 59 -3.48 7.04 2.34
C SER A 59 -3.13 8.53 2.30
N ARG A 60 -3.98 9.39 1.72
CA ARG A 60 -3.80 10.85 1.72
C ARG A 60 -4.00 11.49 3.09
N ARG A 61 -4.79 10.85 3.95
CA ARG A 61 -5.08 11.35 5.30
C ARG A 61 -3.97 11.00 6.28
N TYR A 62 -3.43 9.78 6.17
CA TYR A 62 -2.50 9.22 7.14
C TYR A 62 -1.03 9.34 6.73
N LEU A 63 -0.73 9.47 5.44
CA LEU A 63 0.64 9.58 4.94
C LEU A 63 0.93 11.02 4.50
N ASP A 64 2.11 11.53 4.86
CA ASP A 64 2.55 12.87 4.42
C ASP A 64 2.80 12.87 2.91
N ARG A 65 2.03 13.67 2.18
CA ARG A 65 2.14 13.91 0.72
C ARG A 65 2.40 12.66 -0.12
N PRO A 66 1.55 11.62 -0.05
CA PRO A 66 1.80 10.37 -0.77
C PRO A 66 1.71 10.58 -2.29
N LYS A 67 2.67 10.02 -3.03
CA LYS A 67 2.63 10.00 -4.50
C LYS A 67 1.42 9.20 -4.98
N LYS A 68 0.92 9.51 -6.20
CA LYS A 68 -0.18 8.74 -6.82
C LYS A 68 0.08 7.23 -6.86
N GLN A 69 1.33 6.83 -7.03
CA GLN A 69 1.76 5.43 -6.98
C GLN A 69 1.54 4.82 -5.59
N THR A 70 1.89 5.53 -4.52
CA THR A 70 1.66 5.12 -3.14
C THR A 70 0.17 4.95 -2.84
N GLN A 71 -0.66 5.90 -3.30
CA GLN A 71 -2.12 5.82 -3.16
C GLN A 71 -2.71 4.59 -3.86
N LYS A 72 -2.13 4.16 -4.99
CA LYS A 72 -2.50 2.96 -5.73
C LYS A 72 -1.67 1.72 -5.33
N GLY A 73 -0.98 1.78 -4.21
CA GLY A 73 -0.05 0.76 -3.73
C GLY A 73 -0.70 -0.55 -3.25
N PHE A 74 -2.01 -0.65 -3.26
CA PHE A 74 -2.75 -1.84 -2.88
C PHE A 74 -3.28 -2.60 -4.10
N ARG A 75 -3.35 -3.91 -3.99
CA ARG A 75 -4.01 -4.82 -4.93
C ARG A 75 -4.82 -5.84 -4.17
N ALA A 76 -5.77 -6.49 -4.84
CA ALA A 76 -6.51 -7.59 -4.27
C ALA A 76 -6.60 -8.76 -5.25
N THR A 77 -6.68 -9.96 -4.70
CA THR A 77 -6.99 -11.16 -5.47
C THR A 77 -8.46 -11.19 -5.85
N VAL A 78 -8.79 -11.89 -6.92
CA VAL A 78 -10.17 -12.05 -7.37
C VAL A 78 -10.81 -13.24 -6.67
N ALA A 79 -11.94 -13.02 -5.99
CA ALA A 79 -12.76 -14.09 -5.47
C ALA A 79 -13.41 -14.87 -6.64
N ARG A 80 -13.39 -16.19 -6.55
CA ARG A 80 -13.98 -17.10 -7.54
C ARG A 80 -15.13 -17.88 -6.89
N LYS A 81 -15.98 -18.49 -7.71
CA LYS A 81 -17.08 -19.33 -7.24
C LYS A 81 -16.62 -20.44 -6.28
N ALA A 82 -15.46 -21.01 -6.55
CA ALA A 82 -14.88 -22.08 -5.73
C ALA A 82 -14.20 -21.56 -4.46
N THR A 83 -13.64 -20.34 -4.53
CA THR A 83 -12.94 -19.70 -3.41
C THR A 83 -13.56 -18.34 -3.15
N LEU A 84 -14.47 -18.27 -2.20
CA LEU A 84 -15.19 -17.03 -1.82
C LEU A 84 -14.31 -16.11 -0.98
N THR A 85 -13.04 -15.92 -1.40
CA THR A 85 -12.03 -15.17 -0.66
C THR A 85 -11.33 -14.19 -1.58
N SER A 86 -11.12 -12.96 -1.10
CA SER A 86 -10.30 -11.94 -1.74
C SER A 86 -9.31 -11.40 -0.71
N ILE A 87 -8.03 -11.41 -1.04
CA ILE A 87 -6.95 -10.95 -0.17
C ILE A 87 -6.46 -9.60 -0.66
N ILE A 88 -6.47 -8.60 0.22
CA ILE A 88 -5.88 -7.29 -0.05
C ILE A 88 -4.42 -7.32 0.39
N MET A 89 -3.52 -6.93 -0.50
CA MET A 89 -2.09 -6.89 -0.25
C MET A 89 -1.46 -5.63 -0.85
N THR A 90 -0.29 -5.27 -0.38
CA THR A 90 0.52 -4.21 -0.95
C THR A 90 1.18 -4.66 -2.26
N LYS A 91 1.43 -3.73 -3.17
CA LYS A 91 2.10 -4.01 -4.44
C LYS A 91 3.61 -3.96 -4.26
N ASP A 92 4.30 -5.06 -4.53
CA ASP A 92 5.76 -5.07 -4.49
C ASP A 92 6.40 -4.57 -5.78
N ARG A 93 5.76 -4.81 -6.92
CA ARG A 93 6.24 -4.37 -8.24
C ARG A 93 5.31 -3.33 -8.86
N PRO A 94 5.85 -2.39 -9.67
CA PRO A 94 7.26 -2.23 -10.06
C PRO A 94 8.12 -1.49 -9.04
N TYR A 95 7.59 -0.93 -7.94
CA TYR A 95 8.28 0.06 -7.11
C TYR A 95 8.51 -0.38 -5.65
N ASN A 96 8.36 -1.68 -5.32
CA ASN A 96 8.48 -2.19 -3.94
C ASN A 96 7.63 -1.37 -2.94
N MET A 97 6.39 -1.06 -3.33
CA MET A 97 5.52 -0.19 -2.53
C MET A 97 5.23 -0.76 -1.15
N GLY A 98 5.17 -2.10 -1.02
CA GLY A 98 5.04 -2.78 0.25
C GLY A 98 6.05 -2.30 1.28
N ARG A 99 7.33 -2.23 0.92
CA ARG A 99 8.41 -1.79 1.83
C ARG A 99 8.21 -0.38 2.40
N TYR A 100 7.48 0.50 1.69
CA TYR A 100 7.23 1.88 2.14
C TYR A 100 5.92 2.02 2.92
N ILE A 101 4.91 1.25 2.56
CA ILE A 101 3.58 1.33 3.17
C ILE A 101 3.52 0.44 4.41
N ASP A 102 4.15 -0.74 4.38
CA ASP A 102 4.09 -1.73 5.46
C ASP A 102 4.57 -1.15 6.80
N GLN A 103 5.63 -0.34 6.80
CA GLN A 103 6.10 0.32 8.01
C GLN A 103 5.07 1.29 8.59
N ASN A 104 4.27 1.94 7.74
CA ASN A 104 3.22 2.84 8.20
C ASN A 104 1.97 2.09 8.67
N ILE A 105 1.76 0.85 8.21
CA ILE A 105 0.63 0.00 8.58
C ILE A 105 0.93 -0.79 9.85
N PHE A 106 2.10 -1.42 9.90
CA PHE A 106 2.46 -2.37 10.97
C PHE A 106 3.41 -1.77 12.00
N GLY A 107 4.00 -0.61 11.70
CA GLY A 107 5.07 -0.05 12.53
C GLY A 107 6.35 -0.86 12.43
N GLY A 108 7.22 -0.69 13.43
CA GLY A 108 8.45 -1.46 13.59
C GLY A 108 9.70 -0.78 13.04
N ASP A 109 10.80 -1.51 13.06
CA ASP A 109 12.09 -0.99 12.71
C ASP A 109 12.26 -0.79 11.20
N ARG A 110 12.88 0.30 10.84
CA ARG A 110 13.19 0.59 9.45
C ARG A 110 14.25 -0.36 8.94
N LYS A 111 13.91 -1.17 7.95
CA LYS A 111 14.91 -1.93 7.19
C LYS A 111 15.78 -0.96 6.37
N GLN A 112 17.08 -1.24 6.31
CA GLN A 112 18.11 -0.43 5.64
C GLN A 112 17.66 0.03 4.24
N LYS A 113 17.67 1.34 3.99
CA LYS A 113 17.29 1.91 2.70
C LYS A 113 18.46 2.55 1.97
N TYR A 114 19.26 3.32 2.67
CA TYR A 114 20.36 4.07 2.09
C TYR A 114 21.73 3.46 2.41
N ASP A 115 21.81 2.69 3.47
CA ASP A 115 23.04 2.15 4.01
C ASP A 115 23.76 1.24 3.01
N ALA A 116 23.02 0.34 2.38
CA ALA A 116 23.58 -0.55 1.35
C ALA A 116 24.10 0.21 0.12
N LEU A 117 23.54 1.38 -0.19
CA LEU A 117 24.02 2.21 -1.29
C LEU A 117 25.30 2.93 -0.94
N PHE A 118 25.43 3.43 0.30
CA PHE A 118 26.61 4.15 0.74
C PHE A 118 27.76 3.22 1.12
N VAL A 119 27.48 2.08 1.74
CA VAL A 119 28.50 1.06 2.05
C VAL A 119 29.15 0.51 0.78
N LYS A 120 28.38 0.33 -0.29
CA LYS A 120 28.89 -0.17 -1.58
C LYS A 120 29.88 0.79 -2.27
N HIS A 121 29.85 2.07 -1.92
CA HIS A 121 30.61 3.13 -2.58
C HIS A 121 31.59 3.85 -1.65
N SER A 122 31.73 3.40 -0.41
CA SER A 122 32.71 3.98 0.52
C SER A 122 33.65 2.91 1.04
N THR A 123 34.93 3.16 0.89
CA THR A 123 36.00 2.39 1.55
C THR A 123 36.15 2.70 3.03
N ALA A 124 35.42 3.70 3.54
CA ALA A 124 35.48 4.16 4.93
C ALA A 124 34.29 3.59 5.73
N THR A 125 34.52 2.48 6.39
CA THR A 125 33.55 1.74 7.22
C THR A 125 33.40 2.28 8.64
N ASN A 126 33.47 3.58 8.86
CA ASN A 126 33.27 4.18 10.18
C ASN A 126 31.78 4.42 10.55
N ILE A 127 30.86 3.74 9.87
CA ILE A 127 29.46 3.68 10.25
C ILE A 127 29.23 2.33 10.93
N PRO A 128 28.72 2.28 12.16
CA PRO A 128 28.42 1.01 12.84
C PRO A 128 27.50 0.12 12.00
N GLY A 129 27.80 -1.15 11.82
CA GLY A 129 27.14 -2.06 10.89
C GLY A 129 25.61 -2.24 11.10
N ASN A 130 25.12 -1.94 12.30
CA ASN A 130 23.69 -2.01 12.63
C ASN A 130 22.99 -0.64 12.57
N SER A 131 23.65 0.38 12.00
CA SER A 131 23.06 1.72 11.96
C SER A 131 22.26 1.95 10.68
N VAL A 132 21.18 2.72 10.81
CA VAL A 132 20.35 3.19 9.71
C VAL A 132 20.67 4.64 9.40
N LEU A 133 20.98 4.98 8.15
CA LEU A 133 21.22 6.35 7.72
C LEU A 133 19.90 7.12 7.56
N VAL A 134 19.67 8.07 8.44
CA VAL A 134 18.48 8.92 8.44
C VAL A 134 18.82 10.26 7.78
N PRO A 135 18.11 10.67 6.72
CA PRO A 135 18.35 11.95 6.06
C PRO A 135 17.92 13.13 6.93
N THR A 136 18.77 14.13 7.01
CA THR A 136 18.46 15.41 7.68
C THR A 136 17.66 16.36 6.78
N GLN A 137 17.27 17.50 7.31
CA GLN A 137 16.64 18.57 6.53
C GLN A 137 17.58 19.19 5.47
N ALA A 138 18.89 19.01 5.61
CA ALA A 138 19.87 19.53 4.68
C ALA A 138 19.89 18.85 3.30
N VAL A 139 19.27 17.67 3.18
CA VAL A 139 19.16 16.99 1.90
C VAL A 139 17.96 17.51 1.12
N LYS A 140 18.21 17.93 -0.13
CA LYS A 140 17.14 18.40 -1.02
C LYS A 140 16.09 17.31 -1.24
N ARG A 141 14.83 17.68 -1.00
CA ARG A 141 13.66 16.81 -1.16
C ARG A 141 12.79 17.30 -2.32
N ASP A 142 12.04 16.40 -2.92
CA ASP A 142 11.01 16.76 -3.89
C ASP A 142 9.76 17.32 -3.18
N ARG A 143 8.77 17.76 -3.98
CA ARG A 143 7.48 18.29 -3.46
C ARG A 143 6.70 17.30 -2.58
N TYR A 144 7.06 16.02 -2.62
CA TYR A 144 6.47 14.95 -1.82
C TYR A 144 7.30 14.60 -0.58
N GLY A 145 8.34 15.36 -0.28
CA GLY A 145 9.24 15.12 0.87
C GLY A 145 10.25 13.98 0.63
N ASN A 146 10.31 13.39 -0.56
CA ASN A 146 11.24 12.31 -0.87
C ASN A 146 12.55 12.82 -1.44
N ILE A 147 13.65 12.11 -1.14
CA ILE A 147 14.94 12.36 -1.77
C ILE A 147 14.93 11.67 -3.14
N THR A 148 15.23 12.43 -4.20
CA THR A 148 15.27 11.89 -5.55
C THR A 148 16.47 10.99 -5.77
N LYS A 149 16.36 10.01 -6.67
CA LYS A 149 17.47 9.13 -7.05
C LYS A 149 18.68 9.93 -7.55
N SER A 150 18.42 11.00 -8.31
CA SER A 150 19.48 11.90 -8.79
C SER A 150 20.24 12.57 -7.64
N THR A 151 19.54 13.05 -6.61
CA THR A 151 20.18 13.62 -5.42
C THR A 151 21.04 12.60 -4.69
N ILE A 152 20.53 11.37 -4.51
CA ILE A 152 21.28 10.28 -3.86
C ILE A 152 22.53 9.95 -4.68
N ASN A 153 22.40 9.75 -6.01
CA ASN A 153 23.52 9.44 -6.87
C ASN A 153 24.61 10.53 -6.82
N LYS A 154 24.22 11.82 -6.86
CA LYS A 154 25.18 12.93 -6.72
C LYS A 154 25.96 12.85 -5.42
N ILE A 155 25.30 12.54 -4.30
CA ILE A 155 25.97 12.38 -3.00
C ILE A 155 26.91 11.18 -3.01
N ILE A 156 26.50 10.04 -3.55
CA ILE A 156 27.32 8.82 -3.66
C ILE A 156 28.56 9.08 -4.52
N THR A 157 28.38 9.68 -5.70
CA THR A 157 29.51 10.03 -6.58
C THR A 157 30.49 10.98 -5.88
N ALA A 158 29.97 11.98 -5.19
CA ALA A 158 30.80 12.95 -4.45
C ALA A 158 31.59 12.28 -3.31
N VAL A 159 31.05 11.27 -2.67
CA VAL A 159 31.74 10.44 -1.67
C VAL A 159 32.80 9.56 -2.31
N GLY A 160 32.48 8.93 -3.43
CA GLY A 160 33.39 7.98 -4.12
C GLY A 160 34.60 8.64 -4.76
N THR A 161 34.48 9.87 -5.23
CA THR A 161 35.59 10.65 -5.82
C THR A 161 36.54 11.24 -4.79
N GLY A 162 36.19 11.20 -3.51
CA GLY A 162 37.02 11.73 -2.42
C GLY A 162 37.32 13.23 -2.55
N ASN A 163 38.32 13.71 -1.79
CA ASN A 163 38.71 15.13 -1.76
C ASN A 163 39.40 15.62 -3.08
N ARG A 164 39.68 14.75 -4.05
CA ARG A 164 40.42 15.07 -5.27
C ARG A 164 39.69 15.97 -6.26
N SER A 165 38.37 16.10 -6.13
CA SER A 165 37.50 16.80 -7.10
C SER A 165 36.74 18.00 -6.52
N GLY A 166 37.25 18.63 -5.43
CA GLY A 166 36.52 19.75 -4.78
C GLY A 166 35.23 19.32 -4.12
N ASN A 167 34.90 18.06 -4.09
CA ASN A 167 33.70 17.51 -3.47
C ASN A 167 33.88 17.41 -1.96
N ASN A 168 33.22 18.31 -1.26
CA ASN A 168 33.30 18.45 0.20
C ASN A 168 32.39 17.46 0.96
N ILE A 169 32.11 16.26 0.41
CA ILE A 169 31.24 15.26 1.05
C ILE A 169 32.08 14.06 1.50
N PHE A 170 31.91 13.65 2.76
CA PHE A 170 32.61 12.50 3.31
C PHE A 170 31.65 11.67 4.20
N ILE A 171 32.00 10.40 4.40
CA ILE A 171 31.33 9.47 5.30
C ILE A 171 32.21 9.23 6.50
N GLY A 172 31.65 9.25 7.70
CA GLY A 172 32.35 8.90 8.93
C GLY A 172 31.90 9.76 10.12
N LYS A 173 32.64 9.62 11.23
CA LYS A 173 32.47 10.44 12.42
C LYS A 173 33.40 11.65 12.30
N PRO A 174 32.87 12.89 12.34
CA PRO A 174 33.70 14.07 12.32
C PRO A 174 34.65 14.11 13.51
N ARG A 175 35.89 14.51 13.28
CA ARG A 175 36.87 14.76 14.36
C ARG A 175 36.50 16.05 15.08
N GLY A 176 36.64 16.09 16.39
CA GLY A 176 36.34 17.25 17.21
C GLY A 176 34.84 17.44 17.50
N GLY A 177 34.37 16.92 18.62
CA GLY A 177 33.01 17.07 19.13
C GLY A 177 32.16 15.80 19.11
N ASN A 178 30.98 15.85 19.73
CA ASN A 178 30.06 14.73 19.94
C ASN A 178 29.11 14.49 18.74
N ARG A 179 29.57 14.71 17.51
CA ARG A 179 28.74 14.49 16.33
C ARG A 179 28.61 13.01 16.01
N PRO A 180 27.42 12.49 15.69
CA PRO A 180 27.22 11.10 15.31
C PRO A 180 27.92 10.78 13.99
N ALA A 181 28.20 9.51 13.76
CA ALA A 181 28.63 9.05 12.44
C ALA A 181 27.57 9.33 11.37
N GLY A 182 27.96 9.58 10.13
CA GLY A 182 27.03 9.90 9.06
C GLY A 182 27.68 10.36 7.78
N VAL A 183 26.89 10.96 6.91
CA VAL A 183 27.33 11.60 5.67
C VAL A 183 27.30 13.11 5.87
N TYR A 184 28.43 13.75 5.72
CA TYR A 184 28.60 15.16 5.97
C TYR A 184 29.11 15.89 4.74
N ARG A 185 28.66 17.14 4.57
CA ARG A 185 29.23 18.09 3.61
C ARG A 185 30.01 19.17 4.35
N ARG A 186 31.21 19.42 3.90
CA ARG A 186 32.04 20.54 4.37
C ARG A 186 31.68 21.78 3.58
N GLU A 187 31.26 22.85 4.22
CA GLU A 187 30.92 24.14 3.61
C GLU A 187 32.17 25.06 3.60
N ARG A 188 32.09 26.17 2.84
CA ARG A 188 33.25 27.08 2.64
C ARG A 188 33.89 27.56 3.94
N ASN A 189 33.13 27.80 5.00
CA ASN A 189 33.63 28.27 6.28
C ASN A 189 34.01 27.12 7.25
N PHE A 190 34.49 25.99 6.75
CA PHE A 190 34.77 24.79 7.53
C PHE A 190 33.60 24.26 8.35
N LYS A 191 32.40 24.80 8.17
CA LYS A 191 31.19 24.30 8.82
C LYS A 191 30.81 22.94 8.23
N LEU A 192 30.50 22.03 9.12
CA LEU A 192 30.02 20.69 8.73
C LEU A 192 28.50 20.64 8.75
N ARG A 193 27.92 20.28 7.62
CA ARG A 193 26.48 20.08 7.48
C ARG A 193 26.20 18.59 7.32
N ALA A 194 25.45 18.03 8.27
CA ALA A 194 25.02 16.65 8.19
C ALA A 194 23.99 16.48 7.08
N LEU A 195 24.23 15.56 6.15
CA LEU A 195 23.26 15.15 5.13
C LEU A 195 22.50 13.92 5.59
N PHE A 196 23.18 12.91 6.14
CA PHE A 196 22.61 11.75 6.75
C PHE A 196 23.28 11.50 8.10
N ILE A 197 22.52 11.03 9.07
CA ILE A 197 23.01 10.67 10.41
C ILE A 197 22.78 9.19 10.61
N ALA A 198 23.79 8.48 11.10
CA ALA A 198 23.68 7.09 11.50
C ALA A 198 22.97 7.01 12.86
N GLN A 199 21.86 6.27 12.93
CA GLN A 199 21.12 5.96 14.15
C GLN A 199 21.10 4.45 14.34
N SER A 200 21.21 3.98 15.56
CA SER A 200 21.20 2.54 15.87
C SER A 200 19.87 1.89 15.52
N ASN A 201 18.77 2.57 15.79
CA ASN A 201 17.42 2.13 15.45
C ASN A 201 16.57 3.30 14.95
N ALA A 202 15.74 3.06 13.96
CA ALA A 202 14.70 3.99 13.52
C ALA A 202 13.36 3.24 13.53
N THR A 203 12.70 3.25 14.68
CA THR A 203 11.39 2.64 14.88
C THR A 203 10.30 3.62 14.44
N TYR A 204 9.36 3.14 13.67
CA TYR A 204 8.22 3.92 13.17
C TYR A 204 6.93 3.44 13.84
N PRO A 205 6.07 4.35 14.31
CA PRO A 205 4.74 3.98 14.78
C PRO A 205 3.85 3.55 13.62
N ALA A 206 2.92 2.66 13.89
CA ALA A 206 1.84 2.32 12.96
C ALA A 206 0.85 3.50 12.90
N ILE A 207 0.89 4.28 11.81
CA ILE A 207 0.05 5.48 11.64
C ILE A 207 -1.10 5.26 10.67
N PHE A 208 -1.04 4.23 9.81
CA PHE A 208 -2.04 3.97 8.80
C PHE A 208 -2.88 2.72 9.11
N PRO A 209 -4.12 2.87 9.64
CA PRO A 209 -4.99 1.76 10.02
C PRO A 209 -5.64 1.11 8.78
N ALA A 210 -4.83 0.58 7.86
CA ALA A 210 -5.28 0.06 6.57
C ALA A 210 -6.31 -1.07 6.71
N LYS A 211 -6.14 -1.97 7.69
CA LYS A 211 -7.09 -3.06 7.96
C LYS A 211 -8.47 -2.50 8.29
N LYS A 212 -8.57 -1.61 9.27
CA LYS A 212 -9.82 -0.97 9.69
C LYS A 212 -10.50 -0.23 8.53
N GLU A 213 -9.75 0.57 7.78
CA GLU A 213 -10.29 1.32 6.64
C GLU A 213 -10.83 0.41 5.53
N ALA A 214 -10.21 -0.75 5.30
CA ALA A 214 -10.69 -1.74 4.35
C ALA A 214 -11.95 -2.48 4.86
N GLU A 215 -11.95 -2.91 6.12
CA GLU A 215 -13.07 -3.58 6.77
C GLU A 215 -14.31 -2.69 6.78
N ASP A 216 -14.18 -1.44 7.21
CA ASP A 216 -15.28 -0.46 7.21
C ASP A 216 -15.88 -0.25 5.81
N ALA A 217 -15.04 -0.22 4.79
CA ALA A 217 -15.51 -0.08 3.41
C ALA A 217 -16.27 -1.33 2.93
N ILE A 218 -15.78 -2.53 3.25
CA ILE A 218 -16.42 -3.80 2.88
C ILE A 218 -17.76 -3.95 3.60
N GLN A 219 -17.81 -3.74 4.91
CA GLN A 219 -19.04 -3.83 5.70
C GLN A 219 -20.14 -2.92 5.16
N LYS A 220 -19.80 -1.68 4.79
CA LYS A 220 -20.76 -0.71 4.23
C LYS A 220 -21.25 -1.05 2.84
N THR A 221 -20.50 -1.81 2.06
CA THR A 221 -20.79 -1.97 0.62
C THR A 221 -21.20 -3.40 0.24
N PHE A 222 -20.76 -4.40 0.98
CA PHE A 222 -20.99 -5.81 0.61
C PHE A 222 -22.47 -6.17 0.48
N GLY A 223 -23.30 -5.83 1.48
CA GLY A 223 -24.75 -6.14 1.44
C GLY A 223 -25.45 -5.50 0.25
N MET A 224 -25.10 -4.26 -0.10
CA MET A 224 -25.62 -3.57 -1.27
C MET A 224 -25.23 -4.27 -2.57
N TYR A 225 -23.96 -4.64 -2.72
CA TYR A 225 -23.48 -5.34 -3.91
C TYR A 225 -24.06 -6.74 -4.01
N LEU A 226 -24.22 -7.47 -2.91
CA LEU A 226 -24.81 -8.80 -2.90
C LEU A 226 -26.26 -8.76 -3.39
N ARG A 227 -27.09 -7.86 -2.85
CA ARG A 227 -28.46 -7.68 -3.33
C ARG A 227 -28.51 -7.38 -4.81
N ARG A 228 -27.69 -6.45 -5.29
CA ARG A 228 -27.62 -6.09 -6.71
C ARG A 228 -27.21 -7.28 -7.58
N GLN A 229 -26.20 -8.06 -7.18
CA GLN A 229 -25.75 -9.22 -7.96
C GLN A 229 -26.78 -10.33 -8.00
N LEU A 230 -27.49 -10.56 -6.91
CA LEU A 230 -28.62 -11.50 -6.87
C LEU A 230 -29.71 -11.08 -7.84
N HIS A 231 -30.14 -9.81 -7.82
CA HIS A 231 -31.13 -9.28 -8.75
C HIS A 231 -30.71 -9.45 -10.22
N VAL A 232 -29.48 -9.08 -10.57
CA VAL A 232 -28.98 -9.18 -11.94
C VAL A 232 -28.95 -10.65 -12.39
N ASN A 233 -28.47 -11.55 -11.54
CA ASN A 233 -28.36 -12.97 -11.89
C ASN A 233 -29.71 -13.64 -12.02
N VAL A 234 -30.69 -13.27 -11.19
CA VAL A 234 -32.09 -13.72 -11.30
C VAL A 234 -32.70 -13.22 -12.61
N ALA A 235 -32.61 -11.93 -12.90
CA ALA A 235 -33.18 -11.34 -14.12
C ALA A 235 -32.54 -11.94 -15.40
N ASN A 236 -31.23 -12.18 -15.42
CA ASN A 236 -30.55 -12.81 -16.56
C ASN A 236 -30.97 -14.26 -16.76
N ASN A 237 -31.23 -15.02 -15.69
CA ASN A 237 -31.72 -16.38 -15.80
C ASN A 237 -33.15 -16.44 -16.35
N LEU A 238 -34.00 -15.49 -15.98
CA LEU A 238 -35.37 -15.40 -16.52
C LEU A 238 -35.34 -15.09 -18.02
N LYS A 239 -34.51 -14.13 -18.46
CA LYS A 239 -34.37 -13.77 -19.89
C LYS A 239 -33.80 -14.89 -20.80
N ARG A 240 -32.99 -15.78 -20.26
CA ARG A 240 -32.44 -16.94 -21.03
C ARG A 240 -33.44 -18.08 -21.22
N ARG A 241 -34.62 -17.98 -20.67
CA ARG A 241 -35.65 -19.03 -20.67
C ARG A 241 -36.94 -18.61 -21.34
N ALA A 242 -37.08 -17.30 -21.60
CA ALA A 242 -38.10 -16.77 -22.51
C ALA A 242 -37.55 -16.77 -23.94
#